data_bc6aa5ca17444e54feb3da3c98cfe034
#
_entry.id   bc6aa5ca17444e54feb3da3c98cfe034
#
_cell.length_a   1.000
_cell.length_b   1.000
_cell.length_c   1.000
_cell.angle_alpha   90.00
_cell.angle_beta   90.00
_cell.angle_gamma   90.00
#
_symmetry.space_group_name_H-M   'P 1'
#
loop_
_entity.id
_entity.type
_entity.pdbx_description
1 polymer ?
#
loop_
_entity_poly.entity_id
_entity_poly.type
_entity_poly.pdbx_seq_one_letter_code
_entity_poly.pdbx_strand_id
1 'polypeptide(L)'
;VLNDKDEFELAYVEVTNETTNKVYIYDNIGRTKLTALEADENFVPLEIMQQATREEAQLAEIKEQVIEEKKQDKLITDNTQINVKTEVIPGVDANGKKILNYKVGYQYEVINKEFSAKEDFPSGGYNIERSNAAMSLMKIIKNAFEGDFAKYLSEGKQVKVIITGSADAAPIRGRLAYDGRYGEFVDEPYYKDGNLDNITVTKAGGITQNEQLALMRAAGVKTYIEKNVTTLGNTKNEYEYHVEVAKERGGEFRKINVEFVIM
;
A
#
# COMPACT_ATOMS: atom_id res chain seq x y z
N VAL A 1 22.75 -22.67 -25.79
CA VAL A 1 23.78 -22.45 -26.84
C VAL A 1 25.03 -23.21 -26.49
N LEU A 2 25.80 -23.59 -27.54
CA LEU A 2 27.15 -24.14 -27.36
C LEU A 2 28.14 -22.98 -27.21
N ASN A 3 29.04 -23.10 -26.22
CA ASN A 3 30.15 -22.16 -26.04
C ASN A 3 31.36 -22.53 -26.98
N ASP A 4 32.41 -21.74 -26.90
CA ASP A 4 33.63 -21.96 -27.69
C ASP A 4 34.38 -23.26 -27.34
N LYS A 5 33.90 -24.01 -26.34
CA LYS A 5 34.46 -25.30 -25.90
C LYS A 5 33.55 -26.50 -26.22
N ASP A 6 32.52 -26.27 -27.05
CA ASP A 6 31.47 -27.24 -27.34
C ASP A 6 30.66 -27.72 -26.12
N GLU A 7 30.60 -26.90 -25.03
CA GLU A 7 29.79 -27.16 -23.86
C GLU A 7 28.45 -26.39 -23.97
N PHE A 8 27.37 -26.98 -23.44
CA PHE A 8 26.09 -26.30 -23.41
C PHE A 8 26.08 -25.21 -22.36
N GLU A 9 25.77 -23.99 -22.74
CA GLU A 9 25.55 -22.88 -21.85
C GLU A 9 24.10 -22.39 -21.92
N LEU A 10 23.59 -21.95 -20.79
CA LEU A 10 22.29 -21.29 -20.69
C LEU A 10 22.40 -19.91 -21.36
N ALA A 11 21.60 -19.67 -22.41
CA ALA A 11 21.62 -18.39 -23.13
C ALA A 11 20.79 -17.32 -22.38
N TYR A 12 19.59 -17.67 -21.98
CA TYR A 12 18.68 -16.84 -21.19
C TYR A 12 17.60 -17.72 -20.54
N VAL A 13 16.88 -17.15 -19.59
CA VAL A 13 15.69 -17.73 -18.97
C VAL A 13 14.51 -16.82 -19.23
N GLU A 14 13.43 -17.38 -19.73
CA GLU A 14 12.15 -16.73 -19.87
C GLU A 14 11.22 -17.17 -18.73
N VAL A 15 10.67 -16.22 -18.00
CA VAL A 15 9.75 -16.48 -16.90
C VAL A 15 8.45 -15.72 -17.15
N THR A 16 7.34 -16.44 -17.19
CA THR A 16 6.01 -15.85 -17.32
C THR A 16 5.39 -15.70 -15.92
N ASN A 17 4.98 -14.52 -15.59
CA ASN A 17 4.13 -14.30 -14.42
C ASN A 17 2.69 -14.69 -14.79
N GLU A 18 2.23 -15.82 -14.26
CA GLU A 18 0.92 -16.39 -14.60
C GLU A 18 -0.27 -15.52 -14.17
N THR A 19 -0.07 -14.65 -13.16
CA THR A 19 -1.13 -13.75 -12.67
C THR A 19 -1.32 -12.54 -13.59
N THR A 20 -0.22 -12.01 -14.15
CA THR A 20 -0.22 -10.78 -14.95
C THR A 20 -0.03 -11.03 -16.44
N ASN A 21 0.27 -12.26 -16.86
CA ASN A 21 0.70 -12.66 -18.21
C ASN A 21 1.93 -11.88 -18.72
N LYS A 22 2.70 -11.27 -17.83
CA LYS A 22 3.96 -10.61 -18.21
C LYS A 22 5.06 -11.63 -18.36
N VAL A 23 5.84 -11.50 -19.42
CA VAL A 23 7.02 -12.32 -19.69
C VAL A 23 8.26 -11.51 -19.30
N TYR A 24 9.12 -12.09 -18.48
CA TYR A 24 10.41 -11.54 -18.09
C TYR A 24 11.51 -12.39 -18.70
N ILE A 25 12.46 -11.75 -19.34
CA ILE A 25 13.58 -12.42 -19.98
C ILE A 25 14.85 -12.09 -19.17
N TYR A 26 15.53 -13.12 -18.70
CA TYR A 26 16.74 -13.03 -17.91
C TYR A 26 17.93 -13.54 -18.69
N ASP A 27 18.97 -12.73 -18.81
CA ASP A 27 20.18 -13.15 -19.51
C ASP A 27 21.05 -14.09 -18.66
N ASN A 28 21.99 -14.71 -19.32
CA ASN A 28 23.01 -15.53 -18.71
C ASN A 28 24.29 -14.71 -18.47
N ILE A 29 24.26 -13.86 -17.46
CA ILE A 29 25.47 -13.27 -16.84
C ILE A 29 26.55 -12.87 -17.86
N GLY A 30 26.30 -11.81 -18.62
CA GLY A 30 27.33 -11.03 -19.30
C GLY A 30 28.06 -11.69 -20.47
N ARG A 31 27.59 -12.84 -20.99
CA ARG A 31 28.22 -13.53 -22.11
C ARG A 31 27.50 -13.38 -23.43
N THR A 32 26.22 -13.07 -23.42
CA THR A 32 25.47 -12.85 -24.66
C THR A 32 25.24 -11.35 -24.81
N LYS A 33 25.61 -10.79 -25.95
CA LYS A 33 25.21 -9.42 -26.33
C LYS A 33 23.72 -9.44 -26.64
N LEU A 34 22.91 -9.35 -25.62
CA LEU A 34 21.45 -9.29 -25.70
C LEU A 34 20.95 -7.86 -25.93
N THR A 35 21.67 -7.06 -26.72
CA THR A 35 21.35 -5.66 -26.99
C THR A 35 19.91 -5.44 -27.48
N ALA A 36 19.32 -6.44 -28.14
CA ALA A 36 17.94 -6.40 -28.57
C ALA A 36 16.97 -6.68 -27.40
N LEU A 37 17.36 -7.53 -26.45
CA LEU A 37 16.56 -7.85 -25.26
C LEU A 37 16.73 -6.80 -24.16
N GLU A 38 17.90 -6.17 -24.06
CA GLU A 38 18.14 -5.05 -23.14
C GLU A 38 17.25 -3.83 -23.44
N ALA A 39 16.81 -3.71 -24.69
CA ALA A 39 15.86 -2.68 -25.10
C ALA A 39 14.39 -3.05 -24.82
N ASP A 40 14.10 -4.31 -24.47
CA ASP A 40 12.76 -4.74 -24.07
C ASP A 40 12.46 -4.24 -22.66
N GLU A 41 11.30 -3.58 -22.48
CA GLU A 41 10.85 -3.08 -21.18
C GLU A 41 10.66 -4.21 -20.14
N ASN A 42 10.42 -5.44 -20.60
CA ASN A 42 10.25 -6.62 -19.75
C ASN A 42 11.58 -7.32 -19.41
N PHE A 43 12.69 -6.89 -20.01
CA PHE A 43 13.99 -7.47 -19.73
C PHE A 43 14.46 -7.15 -18.32
N VAL A 44 14.73 -8.18 -17.53
CA VAL A 44 15.30 -8.05 -16.17
C VAL A 44 16.59 -8.84 -16.09
N PRO A 45 17.73 -8.19 -15.81
CA PRO A 45 19.01 -8.89 -15.63
C PRO A 45 18.93 -9.96 -14.53
N LEU A 46 19.63 -11.08 -14.73
CA LEU A 46 19.63 -12.20 -13.78
C LEU A 46 20.05 -11.78 -12.36
N GLU A 47 20.96 -10.83 -12.23
CA GLU A 47 21.39 -10.29 -10.95
C GLU A 47 20.23 -9.60 -10.20
N ILE A 48 19.43 -8.81 -10.92
CA ILE A 48 18.24 -8.14 -10.37
C ILE A 48 17.20 -9.18 -9.97
N MET A 49 16.99 -10.22 -10.76
CA MET A 49 16.09 -11.32 -10.41
C MET A 49 16.54 -12.04 -9.14
N GLN A 50 17.81 -12.40 -9.05
CA GLN A 50 18.35 -13.09 -7.87
C GLN A 50 18.27 -12.21 -6.62
N GLN A 51 18.45 -10.90 -6.80
CA GLN A 51 18.24 -9.94 -5.72
C GLN A 51 16.76 -9.87 -5.35
N ALA A 52 15.85 -9.77 -6.32
CA ALA A 52 14.40 -9.76 -6.08
C ALA A 52 13.94 -10.98 -5.28
N THR A 53 14.37 -12.18 -5.68
CA THR A 53 14.00 -13.42 -4.98
C THR A 53 14.49 -13.42 -3.53
N ARG A 54 15.70 -12.91 -3.27
CA ARG A 54 16.21 -12.79 -1.90
C ARG A 54 15.44 -11.76 -1.09
N GLU A 55 15.12 -10.63 -1.68
CA GLU A 55 14.35 -9.57 -1.02
C GLU A 55 12.89 -10.01 -0.75
N GLU A 56 12.26 -10.74 -1.65
CA GLU A 56 10.93 -11.32 -1.44
C GLU A 56 10.92 -12.28 -0.25
N ALA A 57 11.94 -13.14 -0.12
CA ALA A 57 12.07 -14.03 1.03
C ALA A 57 12.22 -13.25 2.34
N GLN A 58 13.03 -12.18 2.35
CA GLN A 58 13.20 -11.32 3.52
C GLN A 58 11.91 -10.57 3.88
N LEU A 59 11.20 -10.04 2.88
CA LEU A 59 9.91 -9.37 3.11
C LEU A 59 8.84 -10.33 3.64
N ALA A 60 8.85 -11.59 3.19
CA ALA A 60 7.95 -12.61 3.69
C ALA A 60 8.24 -12.93 5.17
N GLU A 61 9.52 -13.02 5.55
CA GLU A 61 9.92 -13.22 6.93
C GLU A 61 9.49 -12.05 7.83
N ILE A 62 9.76 -10.81 7.41
CA ILE A 62 9.30 -9.60 8.11
C ILE A 62 7.78 -9.60 8.28
N LYS A 63 7.05 -9.96 7.23
CA LYS A 63 5.60 -10.06 7.28
C LYS A 63 5.12 -11.04 8.37
N GLU A 64 5.75 -12.20 8.47
CA GLU A 64 5.39 -13.18 9.49
C GLU A 64 5.73 -12.70 10.90
N GLN A 65 6.89 -12.08 11.09
CA GLN A 65 7.27 -11.46 12.37
C GLN A 65 6.26 -10.40 12.81
N VAL A 66 5.89 -9.49 11.91
CA VAL A 66 4.87 -8.47 12.15
C VAL A 66 3.52 -9.09 12.53
N ILE A 67 3.13 -10.21 11.95
CA ILE A 67 1.89 -10.93 12.30
C ILE A 67 1.99 -11.58 13.68
N GLU A 68 3.13 -12.17 14.04
CA GLU A 68 3.32 -12.79 15.36
C GLU A 68 3.38 -11.78 16.50
N GLU A 69 4.07 -10.66 16.33
CA GLU A 69 4.11 -9.56 17.31
C GLU A 69 2.71 -9.02 17.60
N LYS A 70 1.85 -8.93 16.59
CA LYS A 70 0.45 -8.50 16.74
C LYS A 70 -0.38 -9.43 17.60
N LYS A 71 -0.19 -10.74 17.46
CA LYS A 71 -0.87 -11.72 18.30
C LYS A 71 -0.47 -11.58 19.76
N GLN A 72 0.81 -11.29 20.01
CA GLN A 72 1.33 -11.09 21.38
C GLN A 72 0.80 -9.81 22.02
N ASP A 73 0.72 -8.71 21.26
CA ASP A 73 0.29 -7.40 21.77
C ASP A 73 -1.24 -7.24 21.85
N LYS A 74 -2.01 -8.25 21.50
CA LYS A 74 -3.49 -8.19 21.44
C LYS A 74 -4.01 -7.03 20.56
N LEU A 75 -3.21 -6.61 19.58
CA LEU A 75 -3.63 -5.60 18.60
C LEU A 75 -4.59 -6.17 17.57
N ILE A 76 -4.66 -7.49 17.48
CA ILE A 76 -5.67 -8.23 16.70
C ILE A 76 -6.67 -8.78 17.72
N THR A 77 -7.91 -8.41 17.55
CA THR A 77 -9.00 -9.02 18.33
C THR A 77 -9.48 -10.29 17.63
N ASP A 78 -10.20 -11.15 18.34
CA ASP A 78 -10.84 -12.34 17.76
C ASP A 78 -11.81 -12.01 16.60
N ASN A 79 -12.12 -10.73 16.42
CA ASN A 79 -13.10 -10.23 15.46
C ASN A 79 -12.48 -9.48 14.27
N THR A 80 -11.17 -9.17 14.33
CA THR A 80 -10.48 -8.38 13.30
C THR A 80 -9.18 -9.05 12.91
N GLN A 81 -8.98 -9.27 11.62
CA GLN A 81 -7.75 -9.79 11.05
C GLN A 81 -7.04 -8.69 10.25
N ILE A 82 -5.72 -8.62 10.37
CA ILE A 82 -4.90 -7.71 9.57
C ILE A 82 -4.13 -8.51 8.53
N ASN A 83 -4.35 -8.15 7.27
CA ASN A 83 -3.64 -8.69 6.12
C ASN A 83 -2.51 -7.75 5.73
N VAL A 84 -1.32 -8.31 5.61
CA VAL A 84 -0.14 -7.63 5.09
C VAL A 84 0.25 -8.29 3.78
N LYS A 85 0.40 -7.50 2.71
CA LYS A 85 0.88 -7.97 1.41
C LYS A 85 2.20 -7.28 1.11
N THR A 86 3.17 -8.05 0.64
CA THR A 86 4.47 -7.55 0.21
C THR A 86 4.75 -8.01 -1.21
N GLU A 87 5.36 -7.15 -2.01
CA GLU A 87 5.72 -7.44 -3.39
C GLU A 87 7.04 -6.72 -3.71
N VAL A 88 7.92 -7.38 -4.45
CA VAL A 88 9.12 -6.77 -5.03
C VAL A 88 8.87 -6.57 -6.51
N ILE A 89 8.98 -5.31 -6.96
CA ILE A 89 8.64 -4.93 -8.33
C ILE A 89 9.92 -4.45 -9.03
N PRO A 90 10.43 -5.19 -10.03
CA PRO A 90 11.51 -4.68 -10.88
C PRO A 90 11.09 -3.37 -11.55
N GLY A 91 11.98 -2.40 -11.55
CA GLY A 91 11.74 -1.08 -12.11
C GLY A 91 12.97 -0.51 -12.79
N VAL A 92 12.85 0.74 -13.21
CA VAL A 92 13.93 1.49 -13.84
C VAL A 92 13.99 2.86 -13.19
N ASP A 93 15.17 3.32 -12.78
CA ASP A 93 15.35 4.67 -12.27
C ASP A 93 15.36 5.72 -13.40
N ALA A 94 15.44 7.00 -13.04
CA ALA A 94 15.46 8.11 -14.00
C ALA A 94 16.63 8.07 -14.99
N ASN A 95 17.68 7.29 -14.72
CA ASN A 95 18.86 7.12 -15.56
C ASN A 95 18.79 5.86 -16.43
N GLY A 96 17.68 5.12 -16.38
CA GLY A 96 17.51 3.86 -17.10
C GLY A 96 18.15 2.65 -16.42
N LYS A 97 18.65 2.79 -15.17
CA LYS A 97 19.22 1.68 -14.40
C LYS A 97 18.12 0.81 -13.82
N LYS A 98 18.26 -0.50 -13.95
CA LYS A 98 17.35 -1.47 -13.33
C LYS A 98 17.49 -1.40 -11.80
N ILE A 99 16.37 -1.26 -11.13
CA ILE A 99 16.25 -1.17 -9.66
C ILE A 99 15.13 -2.07 -9.15
N LEU A 100 15.06 -2.26 -7.85
CA LEU A 100 13.93 -2.90 -7.20
C LEU A 100 13.11 -1.86 -6.45
N ASN A 101 11.82 -1.91 -6.67
CA ASN A 101 10.81 -1.20 -5.91
C ASN A 101 10.13 -2.18 -4.96
N TYR A 102 9.62 -1.69 -3.85
CA TYR A 102 8.97 -2.52 -2.83
C TYR A 102 7.56 -2.01 -2.59
N LYS A 103 6.61 -2.93 -2.57
CA LYS A 103 5.22 -2.62 -2.29
C LYS A 103 4.80 -3.32 -1.01
N VAL A 104 4.22 -2.57 -0.08
CA VAL A 104 3.74 -3.09 1.20
C VAL A 104 2.33 -2.57 1.43
N GLY A 105 1.38 -3.47 1.46
CA GLY A 105 -0.04 -3.16 1.69
C GLY A 105 -0.52 -3.64 3.05
N TYR A 106 -1.30 -2.82 3.72
CA TYR A 106 -1.91 -3.10 5.02
C TYR A 106 -3.41 -2.91 4.94
N GLN A 107 -4.13 -3.96 5.27
CA GLN A 107 -5.59 -3.96 5.29
C GLN A 107 -6.08 -4.72 6.52
N TYR A 108 -7.16 -4.25 7.15
CA TYR A 108 -7.87 -5.07 8.14
C TYR A 108 -9.22 -5.53 7.61
N GLU A 109 -9.64 -6.70 8.09
CA GLU A 109 -10.93 -7.32 7.79
C GLU A 109 -11.64 -7.65 9.09
N VAL A 110 -12.94 -7.40 9.14
CA VAL A 110 -13.79 -7.81 10.26
C VAL A 110 -14.26 -9.23 10.01
N ILE A 111 -13.87 -10.15 10.89
CA ILE A 111 -14.20 -11.58 10.79
C ILE A 111 -15.59 -11.85 11.36
N ASN A 112 -15.96 -11.18 12.46
CA ASN A 112 -17.23 -11.36 13.13
C ASN A 112 -18.07 -10.09 13.07
N LYS A 113 -19.14 -10.12 12.27
CA LYS A 113 -20.02 -8.99 11.98
C LYS A 113 -20.79 -8.45 13.20
N GLU A 114 -21.02 -9.28 14.21
CA GLU A 114 -21.78 -8.87 15.42
C GLU A 114 -21.01 -7.85 16.28
N PHE A 115 -19.69 -7.80 16.13
CA PHE A 115 -18.83 -6.90 16.92
C PHE A 115 -18.29 -5.71 16.13
N SER A 116 -18.52 -5.65 14.82
CA SER A 116 -17.97 -4.62 13.92
C SER A 116 -18.27 -3.18 14.37
N ALA A 117 -19.43 -2.93 14.95
CA ALA A 117 -19.86 -1.60 15.35
C ALA A 117 -19.01 -0.95 16.46
N LYS A 118 -18.25 -1.74 17.24
CA LYS A 118 -17.39 -1.23 18.33
C LYS A 118 -15.93 -1.04 17.91
N GLU A 119 -15.49 -1.73 16.89
CA GLU A 119 -14.10 -1.75 16.44
C GLU A 119 -13.87 -0.85 15.24
N ASP A 120 -14.88 -0.69 14.39
CA ASP A 120 -14.84 0.14 13.20
C ASP A 120 -15.24 1.59 13.44
N PHE A 121 -15.22 2.39 12.39
CA PHE A 121 -15.74 3.74 12.45
C PHE A 121 -17.25 3.72 12.80
N PRO A 122 -17.69 4.54 13.76
CA PRO A 122 -19.11 4.70 14.01
C PRO A 122 -19.81 5.29 12.77
N SER A 123 -21.13 5.13 12.69
CA SER A 123 -21.92 5.72 11.60
C SER A 123 -21.68 7.23 11.54
N GLY A 124 -21.32 7.75 10.36
CA GLY A 124 -20.92 9.14 10.16
C GLY A 124 -19.57 9.52 10.78
N GLY A 125 -18.87 8.58 11.41
CA GLY A 125 -17.56 8.81 12.01
C GLY A 125 -16.44 8.80 10.97
N TYR A 126 -15.49 9.72 11.11
CA TYR A 126 -14.29 9.83 10.27
C TYR A 126 -12.99 9.95 11.10
N ASN A 127 -13.10 10.21 12.40
CA ASN A 127 -11.92 10.31 13.24
C ASN A 127 -11.32 8.93 13.51
N ILE A 128 -10.10 8.70 12.99
CA ILE A 128 -9.40 7.42 13.14
C ILE A 128 -9.12 7.06 14.61
N GLU A 129 -8.93 8.05 15.48
CA GLU A 129 -8.71 7.82 16.92
C GLU A 129 -9.93 7.20 17.64
N ARG A 130 -11.10 7.22 17.00
CA ARG A 130 -12.34 6.61 17.49
C ARG A 130 -12.61 5.23 16.90
N SER A 131 -11.73 4.73 16.04
CA SER A 131 -11.78 3.38 15.50
C SER A 131 -10.62 2.56 16.09
N ASN A 132 -10.93 1.57 16.89
CA ASN A 132 -9.90 0.69 17.46
C ASN A 132 -9.14 -0.07 16.38
N ALA A 133 -9.83 -0.54 15.34
CA ALA A 133 -9.22 -1.25 14.23
C ALA A 133 -8.27 -0.33 13.43
N ALA A 134 -8.69 0.90 13.12
CA ALA A 134 -7.83 1.87 12.45
C ALA A 134 -6.59 2.22 13.28
N MET A 135 -6.75 2.45 14.57
CA MET A 135 -5.63 2.76 15.47
C MET A 135 -4.68 1.57 15.65
N SER A 136 -5.19 0.35 15.69
CA SER A 136 -4.35 -0.86 15.71
C SER A 136 -3.55 -0.96 14.41
N LEU A 137 -4.19 -0.78 13.26
CA LEU A 137 -3.51 -0.76 11.96
C LEU A 137 -2.40 0.32 11.92
N MET A 138 -2.69 1.53 12.41
CA MET A 138 -1.72 2.62 12.45
C MET A 138 -0.49 2.31 13.32
N LYS A 139 -0.69 1.68 14.47
CA LYS A 139 0.42 1.24 15.35
C LYS A 139 1.29 0.19 14.67
N ILE A 140 0.66 -0.74 13.98
CA ILE A 140 1.34 -1.79 13.22
C ILE A 140 2.20 -1.20 12.11
N ILE A 141 1.64 -0.29 11.31
CA ILE A 141 2.37 0.43 10.26
C ILE A 141 3.56 1.17 10.87
N LYS A 142 3.32 1.92 11.95
CA LYS A 142 4.39 2.64 12.64
C LYS A 142 5.53 1.70 13.05
N ASN A 143 5.21 0.63 13.79
CA ASN A 143 6.22 -0.30 14.30
C ASN A 143 7.00 -0.97 13.17
N ALA A 144 6.31 -1.39 12.10
CA ALA A 144 6.95 -2.02 10.95
C ALA A 144 7.89 -1.06 10.21
N PHE A 145 7.49 0.20 9.99
CA PHE A 145 8.30 1.18 9.26
C PHE A 145 9.42 1.78 10.11
N GLU A 146 9.26 1.88 11.44
CA GLU A 146 10.34 2.27 12.35
C GLU A 146 11.28 1.10 12.71
N GLY A 147 10.87 -0.14 12.45
CA GLY A 147 11.62 -1.38 12.63
C GLY A 147 12.14 -1.96 11.31
N ASP A 148 11.57 -3.09 10.93
CA ASP A 148 12.10 -3.96 9.88
C ASP A 148 12.10 -3.34 8.47
N PHE A 149 11.14 -2.47 8.15
CA PHE A 149 11.10 -1.78 6.87
C PHE A 149 12.00 -0.54 6.82
N ALA A 150 12.56 -0.06 7.93
CA ALA A 150 13.43 1.11 7.97
C ALA A 150 14.64 0.98 7.01
N LYS A 151 15.18 -0.23 6.84
CA LYS A 151 16.30 -0.50 5.93
C LYS A 151 15.99 -0.22 4.45
N TYR A 152 14.71 -0.26 4.05
CA TYR A 152 14.27 0.05 2.68
C TYR A 152 14.02 1.55 2.47
N LEU A 153 14.03 2.35 3.54
CA LEU A 153 13.77 3.78 3.53
C LEU A 153 15.09 4.57 3.65
N SER A 154 15.98 4.39 2.69
CA SER A 154 17.22 5.16 2.67
C SER A 154 16.96 6.62 2.27
N GLU A 155 17.90 7.52 2.61
CA GLU A 155 17.82 8.92 2.22
C GLU A 155 17.68 9.08 0.70
N GLY A 156 16.75 9.93 0.28
CA GLY A 156 16.45 10.20 -1.13
C GLY A 156 15.47 9.24 -1.80
N LYS A 157 15.02 8.19 -1.10
CA LYS A 157 13.97 7.31 -1.62
C LYS A 157 12.67 8.09 -1.79
N GLN A 158 11.93 7.74 -2.84
CA GLN A 158 10.58 8.21 -3.06
C GLN A 158 9.60 7.16 -2.54
N VAL A 159 8.61 7.59 -1.78
CA VAL A 159 7.55 6.72 -1.26
C VAL A 159 6.20 7.24 -1.71
N LYS A 160 5.47 6.45 -2.49
CA LYS A 160 4.08 6.73 -2.81
C LYS A 160 3.22 6.01 -1.77
N VAL A 161 2.37 6.74 -1.09
CA VAL A 161 1.43 6.24 -0.08
C VAL A 161 0.03 6.33 -0.64
N ILE A 162 -0.57 5.19 -0.96
CA ILE A 162 -1.93 5.08 -1.47
C ILE A 162 -2.84 4.75 -0.29
N ILE A 163 -3.77 5.63 0.01
CA ILE A 163 -4.66 5.48 1.16
C ILE A 163 -6.10 5.36 0.68
N THR A 164 -6.69 4.20 0.91
CA THR A 164 -8.11 3.97 0.61
C THR A 164 -8.95 4.12 1.86
N GLY A 165 -9.84 5.09 1.84
CA GLY A 165 -10.91 5.20 2.83
C GLY A 165 -12.19 4.59 2.28
N SER A 166 -12.94 3.87 3.12
CA SER A 166 -14.18 3.23 2.71
C SER A 166 -15.36 3.69 3.56
N ALA A 167 -16.53 3.80 2.94
CA ALA A 167 -17.80 4.09 3.59
C ALA A 167 -18.85 3.06 3.19
N ASP A 168 -19.83 2.82 4.07
CA ASP A 168 -20.99 1.99 3.76
C ASP A 168 -22.07 2.77 2.98
N ALA A 169 -23.09 2.06 2.48
CA ALA A 169 -24.19 2.65 1.75
C ALA A 169 -25.23 3.41 2.60
N ALA A 170 -24.97 3.60 3.90
CA ALA A 170 -25.88 4.36 4.76
C ALA A 170 -25.90 5.83 4.32
N PRO A 171 -27.05 6.39 3.93
CA PRO A 171 -27.11 7.76 3.43
C PRO A 171 -26.82 8.76 4.56
N ILE A 172 -26.05 9.78 4.24
CA ILE A 172 -25.88 10.94 5.13
C ILE A 172 -27.15 11.77 5.05
N ARG A 173 -27.86 11.88 6.20
CA ARG A 173 -29.07 12.70 6.28
C ARG A 173 -28.70 14.14 6.60
N GLY A 174 -28.82 15.00 5.61
CA GLY A 174 -28.44 16.40 5.74
C GLY A 174 -26.92 16.59 5.70
N ARG A 175 -26.34 17.20 6.73
CA ARG A 175 -24.93 17.55 6.78
C ARG A 175 -24.31 17.13 8.11
N LEU A 176 -23.21 16.39 8.04
CA LEU A 176 -22.36 16.13 9.22
C LEU A 176 -21.37 17.30 9.39
N ALA A 177 -21.20 17.75 10.60
CA ALA A 177 -20.22 18.79 10.89
C ALA A 177 -18.81 18.25 10.66
N TYR A 178 -18.00 19.03 9.96
CA TYR A 178 -16.57 18.82 9.85
C TYR A 178 -15.83 19.84 10.71
N ASP A 179 -14.95 19.37 11.58
CA ASP A 179 -14.22 20.23 12.53
C ASP A 179 -12.90 20.79 11.96
N GLY A 180 -12.52 20.37 10.75
CA GLY A 180 -11.31 20.84 10.08
C GLY A 180 -10.01 20.24 10.60
N ARG A 181 -10.07 19.16 11.42
CA ARG A 181 -8.88 18.56 12.04
C ARG A 181 -7.83 18.05 11.06
N TYR A 182 -8.23 17.74 9.82
CA TYR A 182 -7.34 17.26 8.75
C TYR A 182 -7.08 18.33 7.68
N GLY A 183 -7.50 19.57 7.88
CA GLY A 183 -7.37 20.67 6.92
C GLY A 183 -8.65 20.90 6.10
N GLU A 184 -8.57 21.82 5.18
CA GLU A 184 -9.63 22.11 4.20
C GLU A 184 -9.24 21.47 2.87
N PHE A 185 -10.17 20.76 2.26
CA PHE A 185 -10.01 20.10 0.97
C PHE A 185 -10.86 20.84 -0.05
N VAL A 186 -10.22 21.43 -1.03
CA VAL A 186 -10.89 22.18 -2.11
C VAL A 186 -10.38 21.64 -3.43
N ASP A 187 -11.27 21.05 -4.21
CA ASP A 187 -10.95 20.36 -5.46
C ASP A 187 -9.83 19.30 -5.29
N GLU A 188 -9.84 18.60 -4.14
CA GLU A 188 -8.85 17.59 -3.83
C GLU A 188 -9.00 16.39 -4.77
N PRO A 189 -7.93 15.98 -5.47
CA PRO A 189 -7.97 14.82 -6.35
C PRO A 189 -8.09 13.53 -5.55
N TYR A 190 -8.93 12.62 -6.02
CA TYR A 190 -9.06 11.29 -5.47
C TYR A 190 -9.44 10.29 -6.57
N TYR A 191 -9.17 9.01 -6.32
CA TYR A 191 -9.55 7.93 -7.21
C TYR A 191 -10.77 7.18 -6.68
N LYS A 192 -11.73 6.91 -7.56
CA LYS A 192 -12.87 6.04 -7.30
C LYS A 192 -13.07 5.11 -8.48
N ASP A 193 -13.08 3.81 -8.22
CA ASP A 193 -13.25 2.78 -9.28
C ASP A 193 -12.24 2.95 -10.43
N GLY A 194 -10.99 3.36 -10.11
CA GLY A 194 -9.92 3.62 -11.08
C GLY A 194 -10.02 4.96 -11.82
N ASN A 195 -11.05 5.76 -11.59
CA ASN A 195 -11.22 7.07 -12.20
C ASN A 195 -10.80 8.20 -11.26
N LEU A 196 -10.08 9.17 -11.81
CA LEU A 196 -9.72 10.40 -11.10
C LEU A 196 -10.91 11.36 -11.08
N ASP A 197 -11.23 11.89 -9.91
CA ASP A 197 -12.26 12.90 -9.68
C ASP A 197 -11.77 13.89 -8.60
N ASN A 198 -12.51 14.97 -8.38
CA ASN A 198 -12.19 15.98 -7.38
C ASN A 198 -13.31 16.10 -6.35
N ILE A 199 -12.91 16.38 -5.09
CA ILE A 199 -13.85 16.48 -4.00
C ILE A 199 -13.53 17.68 -3.08
N THR A 200 -14.58 18.30 -2.57
CA THR A 200 -14.44 19.42 -1.62
C THR A 200 -15.05 19.06 -0.28
N VAL A 201 -14.26 19.24 0.80
CA VAL A 201 -14.71 19.12 2.20
C VAL A 201 -14.14 20.26 3.01
N THR A 202 -15.02 21.14 3.50
CA THR A 202 -14.63 22.32 4.30
C THR A 202 -15.43 22.37 5.60
N LYS A 203 -14.97 23.15 6.58
CA LYS A 203 -15.74 23.38 7.80
C LYS A 203 -17.11 23.98 7.49
N ALA A 204 -17.17 24.91 6.56
CA ALA A 204 -18.40 25.56 6.16
C ALA A 204 -19.35 24.61 5.41
N GLY A 205 -18.82 23.76 4.52
CA GLY A 205 -19.58 22.79 3.74
C GLY A 205 -20.02 21.57 4.55
N GLY A 206 -19.16 21.12 5.45
CA GLY A 206 -19.32 19.85 6.16
C GLY A 206 -19.21 18.64 5.25
N ILE A 207 -19.76 17.52 5.69
CA ILE A 207 -19.77 16.25 4.96
C ILE A 207 -21.21 15.92 4.60
N THR A 208 -21.50 15.77 3.32
CA THR A 208 -22.86 15.54 2.77
C THR A 208 -22.96 14.25 1.98
N GLN A 209 -21.83 13.65 1.60
CA GLN A 209 -21.74 12.45 0.76
C GLN A 209 -20.82 11.40 1.39
N ASN A 210 -21.03 10.15 1.08
CA ASN A 210 -20.23 9.03 1.58
C ASN A 210 -18.79 9.07 1.07
N GLU A 211 -18.57 9.58 -0.14
CA GLU A 211 -17.23 9.82 -0.71
C GLU A 211 -16.43 10.80 0.15
N GLN A 212 -17.04 11.88 0.60
CA GLN A 212 -16.41 12.85 1.49
C GLN A 212 -16.07 12.22 2.85
N LEU A 213 -16.96 11.36 3.37
CA LEU A 213 -16.72 10.64 4.62
C LEU A 213 -15.56 9.66 4.49
N ALA A 214 -15.50 8.94 3.38
CA ALA A 214 -14.41 8.02 3.06
C ALA A 214 -13.07 8.76 2.90
N LEU A 215 -13.06 9.89 2.18
CA LEU A 215 -11.88 10.75 2.06
C LEU A 215 -11.38 11.21 3.42
N MET A 216 -12.27 11.63 4.33
CA MET A 216 -11.86 12.08 5.67
C MET A 216 -11.23 10.96 6.50
N ARG A 217 -11.62 9.71 6.32
CA ARG A 217 -10.95 8.54 6.92
C ARG A 217 -9.54 8.39 6.39
N ALA A 218 -9.37 8.50 5.06
CA ALA A 218 -8.05 8.46 4.42
C ALA A 218 -7.16 9.64 4.87
N ALA A 219 -7.71 10.84 4.96
CA ALA A 219 -7.00 12.04 5.44
C ALA A 219 -6.52 11.89 6.90
N GLY A 220 -7.30 11.21 7.73
CA GLY A 220 -6.89 10.87 9.09
C GLY A 220 -5.67 9.95 9.13
N VAL A 221 -5.61 8.98 8.23
CA VAL A 221 -4.46 8.07 8.07
C VAL A 221 -3.22 8.84 7.63
N LYS A 222 -3.32 9.69 6.60
CA LYS A 222 -2.21 10.56 6.17
C LYS A 222 -1.67 11.37 7.34
N THR A 223 -2.56 12.06 8.06
CA THR A 223 -2.19 12.88 9.21
C THR A 223 -1.48 12.08 10.30
N TYR A 224 -1.92 10.84 10.54
CA TYR A 224 -1.26 9.97 11.51
C TYR A 224 0.15 9.56 11.04
N ILE A 225 0.29 9.14 9.78
CA ILE A 225 1.58 8.73 9.20
C ILE A 225 2.57 9.88 9.26
N GLU A 226 2.21 11.07 8.78
CA GLU A 226 3.06 12.26 8.79
C GLU A 226 3.54 12.65 10.19
N LYS A 227 2.67 12.45 11.19
CA LYS A 227 2.98 12.82 12.57
C LYS A 227 3.77 11.77 13.33
N ASN A 228 3.56 10.49 13.06
CA ASN A 228 3.99 9.41 13.95
C ASN A 228 4.99 8.42 13.33
N VAL A 229 5.13 8.37 12.00
CA VAL A 229 6.08 7.47 11.32
C VAL A 229 7.31 8.27 10.89
N THR A 230 8.25 8.40 11.84
CA THR A 230 9.40 9.33 11.69
C THR A 230 10.36 8.93 10.58
N THR A 231 10.49 7.64 10.29
CA THR A 231 11.34 7.12 9.21
C THR A 231 10.91 7.61 7.82
N LEU A 232 9.62 7.84 7.62
CA LEU A 232 9.10 8.42 6.39
C LEU A 232 9.42 9.93 6.25
N GLY A 233 9.77 10.61 7.35
CA GLY A 233 10.19 12.02 7.30
C GLY A 233 11.48 12.26 6.51
N ASN A 234 12.29 11.23 6.28
CA ASN A 234 13.54 11.29 5.51
C ASN A 234 13.37 10.94 4.03
N THR A 235 12.16 10.63 3.59
CA THR A 235 11.82 10.26 2.23
C THR A 235 11.02 11.35 1.52
N LYS A 236 10.96 11.28 0.19
CA LYS A 236 10.04 12.12 -0.59
C LYS A 236 8.70 11.40 -0.68
N ASN A 237 7.72 11.87 0.08
CA ASN A 237 6.42 11.21 0.14
C ASN A 237 5.41 11.85 -0.81
N GLU A 238 4.75 11.03 -1.61
CA GLU A 238 3.58 11.38 -2.40
C GLU A 238 2.37 10.63 -1.83
N TYR A 239 1.28 11.35 -1.59
CA TYR A 239 0.04 10.77 -1.07
C TYR A 239 -1.04 10.76 -2.13
N GLU A 240 -1.70 9.62 -2.27
CA GLU A 240 -2.81 9.44 -3.20
C GLU A 240 -4.04 8.92 -2.43
N TYR A 241 -5.16 9.60 -2.60
CA TYR A 241 -6.41 9.21 -1.95
C TYR A 241 -7.26 8.34 -2.89
N HIS A 242 -7.70 7.22 -2.33
CA HIS A 242 -8.70 6.35 -2.94
C HIS A 242 -9.96 6.32 -2.07
N VAL A 243 -11.11 6.26 -2.70
CA VAL A 243 -12.40 6.26 -2.04
C VAL A 243 -13.21 5.08 -2.52
N GLU A 244 -13.74 4.32 -1.56
CA GLU A 244 -14.66 3.22 -1.79
C GLU A 244 -15.98 3.50 -1.08
N VAL A 245 -17.10 3.33 -1.78
CA VAL A 245 -18.43 3.36 -1.19
C VAL A 245 -19.10 2.03 -1.47
N ALA A 246 -19.37 1.27 -0.41
CA ALA A 246 -20.00 -0.02 -0.53
C ALA A 246 -21.44 0.11 -1.03
N LYS A 247 -21.94 -0.96 -1.63
CA LYS A 247 -23.36 -1.05 -2.05
C LYS A 247 -24.29 -1.43 -0.91
N GLU A 248 -23.73 -1.93 0.19
CA GLU A 248 -24.43 -2.41 1.37
C GLU A 248 -24.14 -1.54 2.60
N ARG A 249 -25.02 -1.62 3.58
CA ARG A 249 -24.85 -0.95 4.87
C ARG A 249 -24.20 -1.92 5.86
N GLY A 250 -23.29 -1.41 6.67
CA GLY A 250 -22.66 -2.19 7.73
C GLY A 250 -21.34 -1.58 8.18
N GLY A 251 -20.96 -1.85 9.42
CA GLY A 251 -19.69 -1.41 10.00
C GLY A 251 -18.51 -1.99 9.25
N GLU A 252 -18.61 -3.23 8.80
CA GLU A 252 -17.58 -3.97 8.05
C GLU A 252 -17.11 -3.27 6.77
N PHE A 253 -17.90 -2.34 6.24
CA PHE A 253 -17.54 -1.53 5.06
C PHE A 253 -16.90 -0.20 5.40
N ARG A 254 -16.74 0.13 6.70
CA ARG A 254 -16.20 1.40 7.18
C ARG A 254 -14.74 1.23 7.58
N LYS A 255 -13.89 0.94 6.64
CA LYS A 255 -12.49 0.56 6.85
C LYS A 255 -11.51 1.49 6.14
N ILE A 256 -10.23 1.26 6.39
CA ILE A 256 -9.11 1.87 5.69
C ILE A 256 -8.17 0.79 5.16
N ASN A 257 -7.51 1.09 4.07
CA ASN A 257 -6.40 0.32 3.52
C ASN A 257 -5.25 1.29 3.21
N VAL A 258 -4.03 0.86 3.44
CA VAL A 258 -2.83 1.67 3.18
C VAL A 258 -1.83 0.83 2.42
N GLU A 259 -1.33 1.38 1.33
CA GLU A 259 -0.32 0.76 0.50
C GLU A 259 0.86 1.71 0.32
N PHE A 260 2.06 1.21 0.50
CA PHE A 260 3.32 1.93 0.32
C PHE A 260 4.05 1.35 -0.88
N VAL A 261 4.46 2.20 -1.81
CA VAL A 261 5.35 1.86 -2.92
C VAL A 261 6.65 2.62 -2.70
N ILE A 262 7.71 1.90 -2.39
CA ILE A 262 9.05 2.43 -2.12
C ILE A 262 9.88 2.30 -3.40
N MET A 263 10.33 3.43 -3.95
CA MET A 263 11.03 3.53 -5.23
C MET A 263 12.45 4.05 -5.09
#